data_bd64e14776f7c1cbf23ce4a96b40c644
#
_entry.id   bd64e14776f7c1cbf23ce4a96b40c644
#
_cell.length_a   1.000
_cell.length_b   1.000
_cell.length_c   1.000
_cell.angle_alpha   90.00
_cell.angle_beta   90.00
_cell.angle_gamma   90.00
#
_symmetry.space_group_name_H-M   'P 1'
#
loop_
_entity.id
_entity.type
_entity.pdbx_description
1 polymer ?
#
loop_
_entity_poly.entity_id
_entity_poly.type
_entity_poly.pdbx_seq_one_letter_code
_entity_poly.pdbx_strand_id
1 'polypeptide(L)'
;MSKITAVLGSALFFVVAPAMLAGLIPWSITHWEFRPPFLAVEATRLAGVALIIAGVPGVLDSFARFALEGLGTPAPIAPPRNLVVSGLYRYVRNPIYVAVVAVILGQAVLFADWRLLGYGALIWLFFHIVVIAYEEPTLRQSFGAEYESYCANVPRWLPRLTPWRAV
;
A
#
# COMPACT_ATOMS: atom_id res chain seq x y z
N MET A 1 -15.39 -13.61 -11.44
CA MET A 1 -15.67 -12.18 -11.69
C MET A 1 -15.14 -11.84 -13.08
N SER A 2 -15.83 -11.01 -13.87
CA SER A 2 -15.30 -10.57 -15.16
C SER A 2 -14.18 -9.54 -14.96
N LYS A 3 -13.31 -9.34 -15.98
CA LYS A 3 -12.27 -8.30 -15.91
C LYS A 3 -12.87 -6.90 -15.67
N ILE A 4 -14.00 -6.61 -16.32
CA ILE A 4 -14.69 -5.32 -16.18
C ILE A 4 -15.17 -5.13 -14.74
N THR A 5 -15.81 -6.15 -14.13
CA THR A 5 -16.28 -6.08 -12.75
C THR A 5 -15.11 -5.93 -11.76
N ALA A 6 -13.97 -6.60 -12.00
CA ALA A 6 -12.76 -6.46 -11.19
C ALA A 6 -12.17 -5.06 -11.28
N VAL A 7 -12.09 -4.50 -12.49
CA VAL A 7 -11.57 -3.14 -12.71
C VAL A 7 -12.48 -2.09 -12.06
N LEU A 8 -13.79 -2.17 -12.26
CA LEU A 8 -14.73 -1.21 -11.66
C LEU A 8 -14.75 -1.31 -10.13
N GLY A 9 -14.76 -2.53 -9.58
CA GLY A 9 -14.70 -2.75 -8.13
C GLY A 9 -13.38 -2.24 -7.53
N SER A 10 -12.26 -2.48 -8.19
CA SER A 10 -10.96 -1.96 -7.75
C SER A 10 -10.88 -0.45 -7.86
N ALA A 11 -11.43 0.15 -8.92
CA ALA A 11 -11.47 1.61 -9.08
C ALA A 11 -12.31 2.27 -7.98
N LEU A 12 -13.49 1.72 -7.68
CA LEU A 12 -14.33 2.20 -6.59
C LEU A 12 -13.62 2.07 -5.24
N PHE A 13 -13.03 0.90 -4.96
CA PHE A 13 -12.30 0.67 -3.72
C PHE A 13 -11.05 1.57 -3.61
N PHE A 14 -10.35 1.84 -4.73
CA PHE A 14 -9.24 2.77 -4.79
C PHE A 14 -9.65 4.19 -4.37
N VAL A 15 -10.78 4.68 -4.90
CA VAL A 15 -11.28 6.01 -4.55
C VAL A 15 -11.71 6.05 -3.07
N VAL A 16 -12.43 5.03 -2.61
CA VAL A 16 -12.97 5.04 -1.24
C VAL A 16 -11.87 4.82 -0.18
N ALA A 17 -11.01 3.82 -0.33
CA ALA A 17 -10.05 3.49 0.73
C ALA A 17 -8.73 4.29 0.64
N PRO A 18 -7.90 4.20 -0.42
CA PRO A 18 -6.64 4.95 -0.46
C PRO A 18 -6.83 6.47 -0.52
N ALA A 19 -7.83 6.98 -1.25
CA ALA A 19 -8.05 8.42 -1.33
C ALA A 19 -8.57 8.98 0.01
N MET A 20 -9.38 8.23 0.75
CA MET A 20 -9.74 8.62 2.12
C MET A 20 -8.54 8.55 3.06
N LEU A 21 -7.84 7.40 3.10
CA LEU A 21 -6.76 7.17 4.06
C LEU A 21 -5.53 8.05 3.82
N ALA A 22 -5.13 8.25 2.55
CA ALA A 22 -3.93 9.00 2.21
C ALA A 22 -4.22 10.40 1.64
N GLY A 23 -5.48 10.80 1.47
CA GLY A 23 -5.90 12.10 0.98
C GLY A 23 -6.77 12.85 1.97
N LEU A 24 -8.06 12.47 2.06
CA LEU A 24 -9.07 13.23 2.81
C LEU A 24 -8.77 13.30 4.31
N ILE A 25 -8.40 12.19 4.95
CA ILE A 25 -8.10 12.19 6.40
C ILE A 25 -6.82 13.00 6.70
N PRO A 26 -5.68 12.81 6.00
CA PRO A 26 -4.53 13.70 6.16
C PRO A 26 -4.86 15.18 5.95
N TRP A 27 -5.65 15.49 4.92
CA TRP A 27 -6.13 16.86 4.71
C TRP A 27 -6.97 17.38 5.88
N SER A 28 -7.91 16.60 6.40
CA SER A 28 -8.75 17.02 7.53
C SER A 28 -7.96 17.25 8.82
N ILE A 29 -6.82 16.57 9.00
CA ILE A 29 -5.92 16.73 10.14
C ILE A 29 -5.07 17.99 10.01
N THR A 30 -4.58 18.29 8.82
CA THR A 30 -3.53 19.30 8.59
C THR A 30 -4.00 20.50 7.79
N HIS A 31 -5.12 20.38 7.03
CA HIS A 31 -5.55 21.31 5.97
C HIS A 31 -4.42 21.64 4.98
N TRP A 32 -3.37 20.78 4.96
CA TRP A 32 -2.13 20.94 4.20
C TRP A 32 -1.39 22.24 4.50
N GLU A 33 -1.51 22.72 5.73
CA GLU A 33 -0.78 23.89 6.22
C GLU A 33 0.67 23.51 6.53
N PHE A 34 1.60 24.30 6.01
CA PHE A 34 3.02 24.14 6.28
C PHE A 34 3.35 24.65 7.69
N ARG A 35 3.92 23.79 8.52
CA ARG A 35 4.47 24.12 9.83
C ARG A 35 6.00 24.26 9.74
N PRO A 36 6.66 24.83 10.74
CA PRO A 36 8.14 24.81 10.81
C PRO A 36 8.67 23.38 10.58
N PRO A 37 9.69 23.21 9.72
CA PRO A 37 10.18 21.89 9.35
C PRO A 37 10.73 21.13 10.56
N PHE A 38 10.65 19.80 10.53
CA PHE A 38 11.25 18.99 11.57
C PHE A 38 12.75 19.27 11.66
N LEU A 39 13.27 19.35 12.90
CA LEU A 39 14.65 19.69 13.22
C LEU A 39 15.10 21.07 12.68
N ALA A 40 14.16 21.96 12.32
CA ALA A 40 14.44 23.24 11.67
C ALA A 40 15.24 23.13 10.35
N VAL A 41 15.15 21.99 9.65
CA VAL A 41 15.90 21.70 8.42
C VAL A 41 14.92 21.61 7.24
N GLU A 42 14.91 22.59 6.33
CA GLU A 42 14.04 22.61 5.15
C GLU A 42 14.24 21.38 4.23
N ALA A 43 15.45 20.85 4.14
CA ALA A 43 15.76 19.67 3.34
C ALA A 43 14.94 18.42 3.75
N THR A 44 14.40 18.36 4.98
CA THR A 44 13.53 17.25 5.40
C THR A 44 12.27 17.16 4.54
N ARG A 45 11.76 18.28 4.03
CA ARG A 45 10.60 18.33 3.14
C ARG A 45 10.83 17.59 1.82
N LEU A 46 12.08 17.60 1.32
CA LEU A 46 12.44 16.85 0.10
C LEU A 46 12.25 15.34 0.30
N ALA A 47 12.56 14.82 1.50
CA ALA A 47 12.27 13.43 1.83
C ALA A 47 10.75 13.15 1.83
N GLY A 48 9.96 14.09 2.34
CA GLY A 48 8.49 14.02 2.27
C GLY A 48 7.97 13.97 0.84
N VAL A 49 8.46 14.86 -0.01
CA VAL A 49 8.12 14.87 -1.45
C VAL A 49 8.53 13.56 -2.13
N ALA A 50 9.74 13.06 -1.87
CA ALA A 50 10.24 11.81 -2.44
C ALA A 50 9.35 10.61 -2.05
N LEU A 51 8.91 10.53 -0.80
CA LEU A 51 7.98 9.50 -0.34
C LEU A 51 6.63 9.55 -1.06
N ILE A 52 6.09 10.75 -1.30
CA ILE A 52 4.83 10.94 -2.03
C ILE A 52 5.01 10.53 -3.49
N ILE A 53 6.08 11.00 -4.15
CA ILE A 53 6.39 10.67 -5.55
C ILE A 53 6.62 9.17 -5.74
N ALA A 54 7.20 8.47 -4.78
CA ALA A 54 7.35 7.02 -4.83
C ALA A 54 6.05 6.29 -4.49
N GLY A 55 5.31 6.78 -3.50
CA GLY A 55 4.10 6.12 -2.99
C GLY A 55 2.93 6.18 -3.96
N VAL A 56 2.62 7.33 -4.56
CA VAL A 56 1.45 7.49 -5.44
C VAL A 56 1.52 6.53 -6.65
N PRO A 57 2.60 6.48 -7.45
CA PRO A 57 2.72 5.49 -8.52
C PRO A 57 2.70 4.05 -8.01
N GLY A 58 3.27 3.80 -6.83
CA GLY A 58 3.25 2.49 -6.19
C GLY A 58 1.84 1.99 -5.88
N VAL A 59 0.97 2.87 -5.37
CA VAL A 59 -0.45 2.55 -5.17
C VAL A 59 -1.12 2.25 -6.51
N LEU A 60 -0.95 3.12 -7.52
CA LEU A 60 -1.58 2.98 -8.83
C LEU A 60 -1.17 1.68 -9.55
N ASP A 61 0.14 1.38 -9.64
CA ASP A 61 0.65 0.16 -10.26
C ASP A 61 0.11 -1.10 -9.55
N SER A 62 0.16 -1.10 -8.21
CA SER A 62 -0.28 -2.26 -7.43
C SER A 62 -1.77 -2.53 -7.55
N PHE A 63 -2.61 -1.49 -7.57
CA PHE A 63 -4.05 -1.64 -7.82
C PHE A 63 -4.34 -2.12 -9.24
N ALA A 64 -3.66 -1.56 -10.24
CA ALA A 64 -3.84 -1.98 -11.64
C ALA A 64 -3.50 -3.46 -11.81
N ARG A 65 -2.37 -3.93 -11.26
CA ARG A 65 -2.01 -5.35 -11.31
C ARG A 65 -2.99 -6.23 -10.58
N PHE A 66 -3.39 -5.85 -9.39
CA PHE A 66 -4.36 -6.62 -8.62
C PHE A 66 -5.70 -6.77 -9.37
N ALA A 67 -6.19 -5.70 -9.99
CA ALA A 67 -7.42 -5.72 -10.76
C ALA A 67 -7.31 -6.54 -12.05
N LEU A 68 -6.19 -6.40 -12.78
CA LEU A 68 -6.02 -6.99 -14.12
C LEU A 68 -5.52 -8.44 -14.07
N GLU A 69 -4.63 -8.76 -13.13
CA GLU A 69 -3.99 -10.07 -13.03
C GLU A 69 -4.67 -10.95 -11.96
N GLY A 70 -4.99 -10.39 -10.79
CA GLY A 70 -5.65 -11.09 -9.71
C GLY A 70 -7.12 -11.44 -9.99
N LEU A 71 -7.78 -10.69 -10.88
CA LEU A 71 -9.22 -10.79 -11.20
C LEU A 71 -10.10 -10.72 -9.94
N GLY A 72 -9.63 -9.98 -8.94
CA GLY A 72 -10.31 -9.68 -7.68
C GLY A 72 -10.30 -8.19 -7.39
N THR A 73 -10.69 -7.83 -6.17
CA THR A 73 -10.51 -6.48 -5.65
C THR A 73 -9.57 -6.54 -4.46
N PRO A 74 -8.77 -5.51 -4.17
CA PRO A 74 -7.97 -5.44 -2.95
C PRO A 74 -8.82 -5.42 -1.66
N ALA A 75 -10.14 -5.33 -1.81
CA ALA A 75 -11.07 -5.47 -0.70
C ALA A 75 -11.22 -6.94 -0.28
N PRO A 76 -11.37 -7.24 1.02
CA PRO A 76 -11.56 -8.60 1.52
C PRO A 76 -12.83 -9.29 1.02
N ILE A 77 -13.71 -8.55 0.34
CA ILE A 77 -15.02 -9.04 -0.17
C ILE A 77 -14.85 -9.91 -1.43
N ALA A 78 -13.80 -9.68 -2.22
CA ALA A 78 -13.57 -10.40 -3.47
C ALA A 78 -12.09 -10.80 -3.61
N PRO A 79 -11.66 -11.89 -2.93
CA PRO A 79 -10.27 -12.35 -2.97
C PRO A 79 -9.83 -12.65 -4.40
N PRO A 80 -8.54 -12.51 -4.72
CA PRO A 80 -8.03 -12.74 -6.06
C PRO A 80 -8.20 -14.21 -6.46
N ARG A 81 -8.45 -14.46 -7.75
CA ARG A 81 -8.47 -15.80 -8.33
C ARG A 81 -7.08 -16.34 -8.63
N ASN A 82 -6.15 -15.44 -8.87
CA ASN A 82 -4.75 -15.77 -9.15
C ASN A 82 -3.85 -15.04 -8.15
N LEU A 83 -2.78 -15.67 -7.74
CA LEU A 83 -1.75 -15.04 -6.94
C LEU A 83 -1.01 -14.00 -7.80
N VAL A 84 -1.03 -12.72 -7.37
CA VAL A 84 -0.33 -11.64 -8.08
C VAL A 84 1.10 -11.57 -7.61
N VAL A 85 2.04 -11.89 -8.49
CA VAL A 85 3.50 -11.89 -8.25
C VAL A 85 4.27 -11.11 -9.32
N SER A 86 3.67 -10.03 -9.80
CA SER A 86 4.25 -9.15 -10.83
C SER A 86 4.54 -7.75 -10.28
N GLY A 87 5.24 -6.91 -11.03
CA GLY A 87 5.57 -5.54 -10.65
C GLY A 87 6.15 -5.43 -9.24
N LEU A 88 5.60 -4.55 -8.40
CA LEU A 88 6.04 -4.32 -7.04
C LEU A 88 5.84 -5.54 -6.12
N TYR A 89 4.90 -6.44 -6.43
CA TYR A 89 4.71 -7.69 -5.67
C TYR A 89 5.91 -8.64 -5.75
N ARG A 90 6.83 -8.45 -6.70
CA ARG A 90 8.10 -9.19 -6.76
C ARG A 90 9.14 -8.71 -5.75
N TYR A 91 8.92 -7.55 -5.15
CA TYR A 91 9.83 -6.92 -4.21
C TYR A 91 9.32 -6.98 -2.77
N VAL A 92 8.01 -6.83 -2.59
CA VAL A 92 7.34 -6.82 -1.29
C VAL A 92 5.94 -7.41 -1.43
N ARG A 93 5.48 -8.18 -0.43
CA ARG A 93 4.17 -8.86 -0.53
C ARG A 93 2.97 -7.91 -0.45
N ASN A 94 3.11 -6.79 0.25
CA ASN A 94 2.03 -5.84 0.51
C ASN A 94 2.33 -4.43 -0.06
N PRO A 95 2.57 -4.29 -1.38
CA PRO A 95 3.02 -3.03 -1.96
C PRO A 95 1.98 -1.91 -1.86
N ILE A 96 0.67 -2.22 -1.91
CA ILE A 96 -0.41 -1.24 -1.74
C ILE A 96 -0.29 -0.56 -0.37
N TYR A 97 -0.19 -1.35 0.70
CA TYR A 97 -0.13 -0.83 2.06
C TYR A 97 1.15 -0.04 2.33
N VAL A 98 2.29 -0.55 1.85
CA VAL A 98 3.58 0.16 1.93
C VAL A 98 3.50 1.51 1.23
N ALA A 99 2.93 1.56 0.04
CA ALA A 99 2.78 2.77 -0.74
C ALA A 99 1.81 3.79 -0.09
N VAL A 100 0.65 3.33 0.43
CA VAL A 100 -0.30 4.18 1.16
C VAL A 100 0.37 4.79 2.40
N VAL A 101 1.07 3.98 3.20
CA VAL A 101 1.79 4.48 4.38
C VAL A 101 2.90 5.45 3.98
N ALA A 102 3.63 5.18 2.89
CA ALA A 102 4.65 6.10 2.38
C ALA A 102 4.06 7.47 2.01
N VAL A 103 2.87 7.52 1.38
CA VAL A 103 2.18 8.78 1.06
C VAL A 103 1.76 9.52 2.34
N ILE A 104 1.25 8.82 3.35
CA ILE A 104 0.87 9.44 4.64
C ILE A 104 2.10 10.01 5.35
N LEU A 105 3.17 9.21 5.48
CA LEU A 105 4.41 9.65 6.12
C LEU A 105 5.10 10.75 5.29
N GLY A 106 5.02 10.70 3.97
CA GLY A 106 5.49 11.75 3.09
C GLY A 106 4.80 13.09 3.37
N GLN A 107 3.48 13.09 3.55
CA GLN A 107 2.72 14.27 3.95
C GLN A 107 3.11 14.72 5.36
N ALA A 108 3.29 13.79 6.31
CA ALA A 108 3.72 14.11 7.67
C ALA A 108 5.04 14.89 7.68
N VAL A 109 6.01 14.47 6.87
CA VAL A 109 7.33 15.11 6.76
C VAL A 109 7.25 16.42 5.97
N LEU A 110 6.48 16.44 4.87
CA LEU A 110 6.31 17.62 4.01
C LEU A 110 5.66 18.80 4.77
N PHE A 111 4.57 18.54 5.47
CA PHE A 111 3.84 19.55 6.25
C PHE A 111 4.39 19.73 7.68
N ALA A 112 5.35 18.89 8.08
CA ALA A 112 5.94 18.85 9.41
C ALA A 112 4.89 18.69 10.52
N ASP A 113 3.94 17.78 10.33
CA ASP A 113 2.86 17.55 11.28
C ASP A 113 3.00 16.18 11.98
N TRP A 114 3.33 16.20 13.27
CA TRP A 114 3.49 15.00 14.08
C TRP A 114 2.21 14.16 14.22
N ARG A 115 1.03 14.79 14.07
CA ARG A 115 -0.27 14.07 14.13
C ARG A 115 -0.37 13.08 12.98
N LEU A 116 0.16 13.42 11.79
CA LEU A 116 0.23 12.49 10.67
C LEU A 116 1.23 11.35 10.88
N LEU A 117 2.30 11.56 11.65
CA LEU A 117 3.20 10.46 12.04
C LEU A 117 2.45 9.43 12.89
N GLY A 118 1.71 9.91 13.90
CA GLY A 118 0.85 9.05 14.73
C GLY A 118 -0.24 8.34 13.92
N TYR A 119 -0.89 9.08 13.02
CA TYR A 119 -1.89 8.52 12.11
C TYR A 119 -1.28 7.44 11.20
N GLY A 120 -0.12 7.71 10.58
CA GLY A 120 0.57 6.75 9.74
C GLY A 120 0.97 5.47 10.49
N ALA A 121 1.42 5.60 11.74
CA ALA A 121 1.71 4.46 12.60
C ALA A 121 0.45 3.62 12.92
N LEU A 122 -0.69 4.27 13.19
CA LEU A 122 -1.97 3.59 13.41
C LEU A 122 -2.46 2.86 12.15
N ILE A 123 -2.36 3.50 10.99
CA ILE A 123 -2.74 2.87 9.71
C ILE A 123 -1.82 1.69 9.38
N TRP A 124 -0.51 1.82 9.61
CA TRP A 124 0.40 0.70 9.44
C TRP A 124 0.07 -0.47 10.37
N LEU A 125 -0.21 -0.19 11.65
CA LEU A 125 -0.59 -1.21 12.63
C LEU A 125 -1.90 -1.91 12.23
N PHE A 126 -2.88 -1.15 11.77
CA PHE A 126 -4.15 -1.69 11.25
C PHE A 126 -3.89 -2.63 10.06
N PHE A 127 -3.12 -2.21 9.06
CA PHE A 127 -2.76 -3.07 7.93
C PHE A 127 -1.98 -4.30 8.37
N HIS A 128 -1.07 -4.16 9.32
CA HIS A 128 -0.30 -5.28 9.86
C HIS A 128 -1.22 -6.36 10.48
N ILE A 129 -2.19 -5.94 11.26
CA ILE A 129 -3.18 -6.85 11.87
C ILE A 129 -4.04 -7.52 10.79
N VAL A 130 -4.57 -6.75 9.83
CA VAL A 130 -5.39 -7.28 8.72
C VAL A 130 -4.61 -8.31 7.91
N VAL A 131 -3.37 -8.03 7.57
CA VAL A 131 -2.51 -8.95 6.79
C VAL A 131 -2.28 -10.25 7.55
N ILE A 132 -1.91 -10.19 8.82
CA ILE A 132 -1.57 -11.40 9.60
C ILE A 132 -2.82 -12.20 9.99
N ALA A 133 -3.88 -11.50 10.40
CA ALA A 133 -5.07 -12.15 10.94
C ALA A 133 -6.04 -12.64 9.86
N TYR A 134 -6.03 -12.02 8.69
CA TYR A 134 -7.01 -12.30 7.65
C TYR A 134 -6.38 -12.65 6.28
N GLU A 135 -5.54 -11.76 5.71
CA GLU A 135 -5.10 -11.93 4.31
C GLU A 135 -4.16 -13.14 4.14
N GLU A 136 -3.11 -13.24 4.96
CA GLU A 136 -2.16 -14.36 4.84
C GLU A 136 -2.82 -15.73 5.08
N PRO A 137 -3.68 -15.95 6.10
CA PRO A 137 -4.42 -17.19 6.24
C PRO A 137 -5.30 -17.51 5.03
N THR A 138 -6.01 -16.50 4.50
CA THR A 138 -6.88 -16.67 3.33
C THR A 138 -6.07 -17.04 2.08
N LEU A 139 -4.94 -16.38 1.85
CA LEU A 139 -4.06 -16.67 0.71
C LEU A 139 -3.40 -18.06 0.83
N ARG A 140 -3.00 -18.47 2.04
CA ARG A 140 -2.50 -19.83 2.29
C ARG A 140 -3.55 -20.89 1.98
N GLN A 141 -4.79 -20.66 2.39
CA GLN A 141 -5.88 -21.58 2.10
C GLN A 141 -6.19 -21.64 0.59
N SER A 142 -6.10 -20.51 -0.12
CA SER A 142 -6.47 -20.41 -1.54
C SER A 142 -5.37 -20.92 -2.48
N PHE A 143 -4.10 -20.69 -2.16
CA PHE A 143 -2.96 -20.93 -3.08
C PHE A 143 -1.94 -21.94 -2.53
N GLY A 144 -2.06 -22.38 -1.29
CA GLY A 144 -1.23 -23.46 -0.71
C GLY A 144 0.27 -23.28 -0.92
N ALA A 145 0.90 -24.29 -1.53
CA ALA A 145 2.35 -24.33 -1.74
C ALA A 145 2.90 -23.17 -2.60
N GLU A 146 2.11 -22.64 -3.54
CA GLU A 146 2.49 -21.48 -4.35
C GLU A 146 2.67 -20.24 -3.46
N TYR A 147 1.73 -19.99 -2.54
CA TYR A 147 1.84 -18.88 -1.60
C TYR A 147 2.99 -19.06 -0.61
N GLU A 148 3.24 -20.29 -0.13
CA GLU A 148 4.37 -20.56 0.77
C GLU A 148 5.72 -20.31 0.07
N SER A 149 5.87 -20.72 -1.19
CA SER A 149 7.04 -20.40 -2.00
C SER A 149 7.22 -18.87 -2.15
N TYR A 150 6.14 -18.14 -2.38
CA TYR A 150 6.15 -16.69 -2.45
C TYR A 150 6.57 -16.06 -1.12
N CYS A 151 6.03 -16.52 0.00
CA CYS A 151 6.39 -16.04 1.34
C CYS A 151 7.86 -16.27 1.70
N ALA A 152 8.43 -17.39 1.27
CA ALA A 152 9.82 -17.73 1.53
C ALA A 152 10.81 -16.81 0.78
N ASN A 153 10.38 -16.24 -0.34
CA ASN A 153 11.24 -15.46 -1.23
C ASN A 153 10.99 -13.95 -1.20
N VAL A 154 9.79 -13.50 -0.84
CA VAL A 154 9.41 -12.09 -0.86
C VAL A 154 9.00 -11.63 0.54
N PRO A 155 9.65 -10.60 1.10
CA PRO A 155 9.35 -10.12 2.45
C PRO A 155 7.99 -9.42 2.53
N ARG A 156 7.42 -9.36 3.74
CA ARG A 156 6.08 -8.79 3.98
C ARG A 156 6.03 -7.28 3.82
N TRP A 157 7.01 -6.54 4.36
CA TRP A 157 6.97 -5.08 4.48
C TRP A 157 8.15 -4.35 3.86
N LEU A 158 9.36 -4.87 3.98
CA LEU A 158 10.56 -4.22 3.48
C LEU A 158 10.87 -4.71 2.06
N PRO A 159 10.87 -3.84 1.05
CA PRO A 159 11.16 -4.26 -0.31
C PRO A 159 12.57 -4.84 -0.43
N ARG A 160 12.70 -5.98 -1.10
CA ARG A 160 14.00 -6.51 -1.50
C ARG A 160 14.60 -5.67 -2.63
N LEU A 161 15.91 -5.71 -2.78
CA LEU A 161 16.61 -4.90 -3.79
C LEU A 161 16.48 -5.46 -5.20
N THR A 162 16.24 -6.77 -5.33
CA THR A 162 16.12 -7.47 -6.62
C THR A 162 14.76 -8.15 -6.75
N PRO A 163 14.13 -8.13 -7.93
CA PRO A 163 12.82 -8.73 -8.12
C PRO A 163 12.90 -10.27 -8.02
N TRP A 164 11.99 -10.88 -7.30
CA TRP A 164 11.81 -12.32 -7.32
C TRP A 164 11.18 -12.76 -8.65
N ARG A 165 11.58 -13.94 -9.14
CA ARG A 165 10.97 -14.60 -10.29
C ARG A 165 10.48 -15.97 -9.83
N ALA A 166 9.18 -16.23 -10.02
CA ALA A 166 8.68 -17.59 -9.90
C ALA A 166 9.39 -18.49 -10.93
N VAL A 167 9.86 -19.62 -10.50
CA VAL A 167 10.49 -20.63 -11.35
C VAL A 167 9.40 -21.49 -11.97
#